data_0f34299132769fc97f4b43eb714cf540
#
_entry.id   0f34299132769fc97f4b43eb714cf540
#
_cell.length_a   1.000
_cell.length_b   1.000
_cell.length_c   1.000
_cell.angle_alpha   90.00
_cell.angle_beta   90.00
_cell.angle_gamma   90.00
#
_symmetry.space_group_name_H-M   'P 1'
#
loop_
_entity.id
_entity.type
_entity.pdbx_description
1 polymer ?
#
loop_
_entity_poly.entity_id
_entity_poly.type
_entity_poly.pdbx_seq_one_letter_code
_entity_poly.pdbx_strand_id
1 'polypeptide(L)'
;VKTTSGGTPARKHREYYSNGTINWVKSKELTGQYLFDTEESLTSLGVAMSSAKILPAHSVLIAMYGATVGEHGITTKEMACNQAICALLENKDYPYTYLFQIAKENQQNLVNLAIGSAQQNISQILLKQLPVHSDVATIHQYHCLALPLHKEIELLQSENRLLNTTRDALLPELMTGELDLSSLDF
;
A
#
# COMPACT_ATOMS: atom_id res chain seq x y z
N VAL A 1 -6.53 -3.06 -17.49
CA VAL A 1 -5.95 -2.27 -16.37
C VAL A 1 -4.46 -2.09 -16.62
N LYS A 2 -3.94 -0.88 -16.41
CA LYS A 2 -2.50 -0.62 -16.50
C LYS A 2 -1.82 -1.13 -15.23
N THR A 3 -0.75 -1.92 -15.40
CA THR A 3 0.04 -2.44 -14.27
C THR A 3 1.49 -2.02 -14.40
N THR A 4 2.18 -1.86 -13.28
CA THR A 4 3.62 -1.61 -13.24
C THR A 4 4.24 -2.28 -12.03
N SER A 5 5.51 -2.68 -12.14
CA SER A 5 6.28 -3.17 -10.99
C SER A 5 7.17 -2.05 -10.46
N GLY A 6 7.49 -2.13 -9.20
CA GLY A 6 8.47 -1.27 -8.57
C GLY A 6 9.92 -1.68 -8.85
N GLY A 7 10.83 -1.11 -8.09
CA GLY A 7 12.26 -1.38 -8.17
C GLY A 7 12.97 -1.14 -6.85
N THR A 8 14.17 -1.69 -6.73
CA THR A 8 15.03 -1.51 -5.57
C THR A 8 16.31 -0.83 -6.00
N PRO A 9 16.56 0.42 -5.58
CA PRO A 9 17.84 1.08 -5.83
C PRO A 9 19.00 0.29 -5.19
N ALA A 10 20.18 0.40 -5.76
CA ALA A 10 21.34 -0.35 -5.29
C ALA A 10 21.71 0.05 -3.85
N ARG A 11 21.66 -0.88 -2.91
CA ARG A 11 21.88 -0.66 -1.46
C ARG A 11 23.25 -0.11 -1.09
N LYS A 12 24.25 -0.32 -1.95
CA LYS A 12 25.61 0.25 -1.76
C LYS A 12 25.64 1.78 -1.80
N HIS A 13 24.63 2.42 -2.40
CA HIS A 13 24.49 3.86 -2.54
C HIS A 13 23.58 4.40 -1.44
N ARG A 14 24.16 4.80 -0.31
CA ARG A 14 23.40 5.35 0.83
C ARG A 14 22.63 6.62 0.46
N GLU A 15 23.16 7.41 -0.46
CA GLU A 15 22.54 8.64 -0.98
C GLU A 15 21.19 8.42 -1.67
N TYR A 16 20.85 7.18 -2.03
CA TYR A 16 19.54 6.86 -2.60
C TYR A 16 18.44 6.72 -1.54
N TYR A 17 18.83 6.58 -0.26
CA TYR A 17 17.93 6.31 0.86
C TYR A 17 18.00 7.40 1.95
N SER A 18 19.21 7.92 2.22
CA SER A 18 19.42 8.89 3.31
C SER A 18 18.67 10.19 3.05
N ASN A 19 17.84 10.61 4.01
CA ASN A 19 16.99 11.79 3.90
C ASN A 19 15.99 11.72 2.72
N GLY A 20 15.58 10.51 2.34
CA GLY A 20 14.56 10.32 1.32
C GLY A 20 13.21 10.88 1.76
N THR A 21 12.48 11.44 0.81
CA THR A 21 11.13 12.01 1.04
C THR A 21 10.04 11.23 0.30
N ILE A 22 10.44 10.30 -0.57
CA ILE A 22 9.53 9.47 -1.36
C ILE A 22 9.32 8.16 -0.62
N ASN A 23 8.14 7.94 -0.08
CA ASN A 23 7.78 6.69 0.59
C ASN A 23 8.02 5.49 -0.35
N TRP A 24 8.69 4.45 0.16
CA TRP A 24 9.05 3.27 -0.62
C TRP A 24 8.53 1.98 0.04
N VAL A 25 7.42 1.50 -0.50
CA VAL A 25 6.67 0.36 0.03
C VAL A 25 7.41 -0.94 -0.25
N LYS A 26 7.60 -1.74 0.79
CA LYS A 26 8.04 -3.14 0.71
C LYS A 26 6.85 -4.08 0.85
N SER A 27 6.89 -5.25 0.24
CA SER A 27 5.75 -6.19 0.24
C SER A 27 5.27 -6.59 1.64
N LYS A 28 6.15 -6.59 2.65
CA LYS A 28 5.79 -6.88 4.05
C LYS A 28 4.92 -5.80 4.72
N GLU A 29 4.84 -4.61 4.12
CA GLU A 29 4.04 -3.50 4.63
C GLU A 29 2.59 -3.52 4.10
N LEU A 30 2.28 -4.46 3.19
CA LEU A 30 0.92 -4.64 2.66
C LEU A 30 0.08 -5.46 3.66
N THR A 31 -0.99 -4.88 4.16
CA THR A 31 -1.85 -5.45 5.23
C THR A 31 -3.33 -5.37 4.92
N GLY A 32 -3.71 -5.18 3.65
CA GLY A 32 -5.10 -4.98 3.24
C GLY A 32 -5.66 -3.60 3.58
N GLN A 33 -4.79 -2.61 3.83
CA GLN A 33 -5.16 -1.29 4.31
C GLN A 33 -4.61 -0.16 3.44
N TYR A 34 -4.96 1.08 3.80
CA TYR A 34 -4.35 2.28 3.24
C TYR A 34 -2.94 2.47 3.78
N LEU A 35 -2.02 2.83 2.89
CA LEU A 35 -0.61 3.08 3.18
C LEU A 35 -0.36 4.58 3.30
N PHE A 36 -0.03 5.04 4.49
CA PHE A 36 0.24 6.44 4.78
C PHE A 36 1.74 6.75 4.76
N ASP A 37 2.53 5.88 5.38
CA ASP A 37 3.98 5.98 5.47
C ASP A 37 4.63 4.61 5.25
N THR A 38 5.96 4.59 5.16
CA THR A 38 6.77 3.41 4.96
C THR A 38 7.97 3.42 5.89
N GLU A 39 8.52 2.25 6.21
CA GLU A 39 9.73 2.13 7.02
C GLU A 39 10.95 2.83 6.39
N GLU A 40 11.03 2.82 5.06
CA GLU A 40 12.12 3.42 4.31
C GLU A 40 11.58 4.38 3.24
N SER A 41 12.37 5.38 2.94
CA SER A 41 12.07 6.33 1.86
C SER A 41 13.23 6.38 0.86
N LEU A 42 12.92 6.82 -0.35
CA LEU A 42 13.91 7.07 -1.41
C LEU A 42 14.11 8.57 -1.62
N THR A 43 15.30 8.93 -2.04
CA THR A 43 15.56 10.24 -2.60
C THR A 43 15.12 10.28 -4.07
N SER A 44 14.91 11.49 -4.62
CA SER A 44 14.66 11.66 -6.06
C SER A 44 15.79 11.07 -6.91
N LEU A 45 17.04 11.15 -6.42
CA LEU A 45 18.20 10.52 -7.06
C LEU A 45 18.06 8.99 -7.06
N GLY A 46 17.65 8.38 -5.94
CA GLY A 46 17.45 6.94 -5.83
C GLY A 46 16.39 6.43 -6.80
N VAL A 47 15.31 7.18 -6.99
CA VAL A 47 14.29 6.85 -8.01
C VAL A 47 14.87 7.00 -9.42
N ALA A 48 15.53 8.12 -9.74
CA ALA A 48 16.07 8.39 -11.06
C ALA A 48 17.16 7.39 -11.51
N MET A 49 17.97 6.90 -10.55
CA MET A 49 19.09 5.98 -10.81
C MET A 49 18.72 4.50 -10.64
N SER A 50 17.44 4.18 -10.66
CA SER A 50 16.97 2.80 -10.48
C SER A 50 15.74 2.49 -11.34
N SER A 51 15.22 1.26 -11.21
CA SER A 51 13.95 0.86 -11.82
C SER A 51 12.73 1.23 -10.96
N ALA A 52 12.91 1.87 -9.80
CA ALA A 52 11.82 2.36 -8.99
C ALA A 52 11.02 3.42 -9.76
N LYS A 53 9.70 3.40 -9.55
CA LYS A 53 8.78 4.34 -10.20
C LYS A 53 7.91 4.99 -9.17
N ILE A 54 7.60 6.26 -9.37
CA ILE A 54 6.58 6.95 -8.58
C ILE A 54 5.21 6.49 -9.07
N LEU A 55 4.42 6.01 -8.15
CA LEU A 55 3.04 5.59 -8.33
C LEU A 55 2.13 6.72 -7.85
N PRO A 56 1.04 7.03 -8.55
CA PRO A 56 0.08 8.02 -8.08
C PRO A 56 -0.62 7.57 -6.79
N ALA A 57 -1.23 8.50 -6.09
CA ALA A 57 -2.19 8.19 -5.03
C ALA A 57 -3.27 7.23 -5.54
N HIS A 58 -3.84 6.45 -4.64
CA HIS A 58 -4.86 5.42 -4.92
C HIS A 58 -4.41 4.31 -5.88
N SER A 59 -3.09 4.08 -6.01
CA SER A 59 -2.59 2.86 -6.64
C SER A 59 -2.86 1.66 -5.74
N VAL A 60 -3.44 0.59 -6.31
CA VAL A 60 -3.64 -0.68 -5.60
C VAL A 60 -2.41 -1.55 -5.78
N LEU A 61 -1.78 -1.90 -4.68
CA LEU A 61 -0.54 -2.67 -4.63
C LEU A 61 -0.83 -4.14 -4.30
N ILE A 62 -0.18 -5.08 -4.97
CA ILE A 62 -0.29 -6.52 -4.70
C ILE A 62 1.12 -7.12 -4.62
N ALA A 63 1.41 -7.82 -3.54
CA ALA A 63 2.67 -8.57 -3.38
C ALA A 63 2.69 -9.80 -4.29
N MET A 64 3.82 -9.99 -4.98
CA MET A 64 4.00 -11.06 -5.96
C MET A 64 4.90 -12.20 -5.46
N TYR A 65 5.69 -12.01 -4.39
CA TYR A 65 6.75 -12.95 -4.01
C TYR A 65 6.71 -13.33 -2.53
N GLY A 66 7.09 -14.60 -2.27
CA GLY A 66 7.34 -15.12 -0.93
C GLY A 66 6.10 -15.24 -0.05
N ALA A 67 6.31 -15.14 1.25
CA ALA A 67 5.25 -15.33 2.26
C ALA A 67 4.13 -14.26 2.20
N THR A 68 4.36 -13.15 1.52
CA THR A 68 3.40 -12.05 1.39
C THR A 68 2.59 -12.10 0.09
N VAL A 69 2.74 -13.14 -0.73
CA VAL A 69 1.97 -13.28 -1.99
C VAL A 69 0.48 -13.07 -1.75
N GLY A 70 -0.13 -12.21 -2.57
CA GLY A 70 -1.56 -11.88 -2.48
C GLY A 70 -1.88 -10.78 -1.48
N GLU A 71 -0.97 -10.44 -0.55
CA GLU A 71 -1.16 -9.27 0.31
C GLU A 71 -1.26 -8.00 -0.55
N HIS A 72 -2.14 -7.10 -0.13
CA HIS A 72 -2.47 -5.92 -0.93
C HIS A 72 -2.63 -4.66 -0.06
N GLY A 73 -2.72 -3.50 -0.70
CA GLY A 73 -2.93 -2.22 -0.03
C GLY A 73 -3.18 -1.10 -1.03
N ILE A 74 -3.53 0.08 -0.55
CA ILE A 74 -3.81 1.28 -1.37
C ILE A 74 -2.89 2.41 -0.92
N THR A 75 -2.24 3.09 -1.87
CA THR A 75 -1.44 4.29 -1.56
C THR A 75 -2.33 5.50 -1.30
N THR A 76 -2.08 6.27 -0.24
CA THR A 76 -2.81 7.51 0.07
C THR A 76 -2.24 8.73 -0.66
N LYS A 77 -0.99 8.65 -1.08
CA LYS A 77 -0.22 9.71 -1.75
C LYS A 77 0.71 9.07 -2.79
N GLU A 78 1.47 9.89 -3.50
CA GLU A 78 2.53 9.39 -4.37
C GLU A 78 3.57 8.61 -3.56
N MET A 79 3.85 7.38 -4.00
CA MET A 79 4.80 6.46 -3.37
C MET A 79 5.58 5.68 -4.42
N ALA A 80 6.71 5.13 -4.05
CA ALA A 80 7.40 4.09 -4.83
C ALA A 80 7.19 2.72 -4.16
N CYS A 81 7.49 1.64 -4.86
CA CYS A 81 7.49 0.30 -4.27
C CYS A 81 8.67 -0.54 -4.77
N ASN A 82 8.94 -1.64 -4.08
CA ASN A 82 9.98 -2.57 -4.47
C ASN A 82 9.52 -3.47 -5.65
N GLN A 83 10.45 -4.24 -6.21
CA GLN A 83 10.17 -5.14 -7.35
C GLN A 83 9.26 -6.32 -6.99
N ALA A 84 9.05 -6.60 -5.70
CA ALA A 84 8.16 -7.66 -5.23
C ALA A 84 6.67 -7.26 -5.28
N ILE A 85 6.37 -6.03 -5.67
CA ILE A 85 5.03 -5.46 -5.73
C ILE A 85 4.66 -5.15 -7.18
N CYS A 86 3.44 -5.52 -7.55
CA CYS A 86 2.75 -5.04 -8.75
C CYS A 86 1.71 -3.99 -8.34
N ALA A 87 1.76 -2.83 -8.96
CA ALA A 87 0.76 -1.79 -8.82
C ALA A 87 -0.27 -1.87 -9.94
N LEU A 88 -1.54 -1.86 -9.59
CA LEU A 88 -2.68 -1.68 -10.47
C LEU A 88 -3.03 -0.18 -10.45
N LEU A 89 -2.97 0.45 -11.60
CA LEU A 89 -3.26 1.88 -11.74
C LEU A 89 -4.68 2.07 -12.22
N GLU A 90 -5.44 2.90 -11.49
CA GLU A 90 -6.79 3.23 -11.88
C GLU A 90 -6.86 3.96 -13.22
N ASN A 91 -8.00 3.88 -13.85
CA ASN A 91 -8.35 4.63 -15.04
C ASN A 91 -9.86 4.90 -15.05
N LYS A 92 -10.34 5.58 -16.08
CA LYS A 92 -11.76 5.95 -16.19
C LYS A 92 -12.74 4.76 -16.11
N ASP A 93 -12.35 3.55 -16.55
CA ASP A 93 -13.22 2.38 -16.60
C ASP A 93 -13.06 1.49 -15.35
N TYR A 94 -11.91 1.56 -14.69
CA TYR A 94 -11.54 0.74 -13.53
C TYR A 94 -11.02 1.61 -12.39
N PRO A 95 -11.89 2.17 -11.55
CA PRO A 95 -11.51 3.01 -10.40
C PRO A 95 -10.85 2.15 -9.30
N TYR A 96 -10.05 2.79 -8.44
CA TYR A 96 -9.25 2.10 -7.42
C TYR A 96 -10.08 1.28 -6.42
N THR A 97 -11.29 1.70 -6.09
CA THR A 97 -12.18 0.96 -5.17
C THR A 97 -12.53 -0.42 -5.73
N TYR A 98 -12.78 -0.48 -7.04
CA TYR A 98 -13.05 -1.73 -7.74
C TYR A 98 -11.78 -2.58 -7.86
N LEU A 99 -10.63 -1.98 -8.21
CA LEU A 99 -9.34 -2.68 -8.28
C LEU A 99 -8.94 -3.28 -6.93
N PHE A 100 -9.21 -2.57 -5.84
CA PHE A 100 -8.96 -3.07 -4.49
C PHE A 100 -9.85 -4.26 -4.16
N GLN A 101 -11.13 -4.21 -4.52
CA GLN A 101 -12.04 -5.34 -4.33
C GLN A 101 -11.58 -6.58 -5.12
N ILE A 102 -11.15 -6.42 -6.36
CA ILE A 102 -10.57 -7.50 -7.16
C ILE A 102 -9.34 -8.10 -6.50
N ALA A 103 -8.42 -7.27 -5.98
CA ALA A 103 -7.25 -7.73 -5.27
C ALA A 103 -7.63 -8.56 -4.04
N LYS A 104 -8.56 -8.06 -3.24
CA LYS A 104 -9.07 -8.70 -2.02
C LYS A 104 -9.74 -10.05 -2.31
N GLU A 105 -10.64 -10.11 -3.27
CA GLU A 105 -11.37 -11.32 -3.63
C GLU A 105 -10.46 -12.41 -4.20
N ASN A 106 -9.40 -12.02 -4.89
CA ASN A 106 -8.49 -12.97 -5.50
C ASN A 106 -7.27 -13.32 -4.62
N GLN A 107 -7.15 -12.76 -3.42
CA GLN A 107 -6.00 -12.99 -2.54
C GLN A 107 -5.71 -14.49 -2.35
N GLN A 108 -6.72 -15.28 -1.98
CA GLN A 108 -6.55 -16.72 -1.75
C GLN A 108 -6.19 -17.48 -3.03
N ASN A 109 -6.76 -17.09 -4.17
CA ASN A 109 -6.41 -17.68 -5.46
C ASN A 109 -4.95 -17.43 -5.83
N LEU A 110 -4.45 -16.20 -5.59
CA LEU A 110 -3.06 -15.83 -5.83
C LEU A 110 -2.11 -16.63 -4.94
N VAL A 111 -2.45 -16.82 -3.66
CA VAL A 111 -1.69 -17.67 -2.73
C VAL A 111 -1.65 -19.12 -3.22
N ASN A 112 -2.78 -19.67 -3.62
CA ASN A 112 -2.87 -21.07 -4.12
C ASN A 112 -2.04 -21.27 -5.40
N LEU A 113 -2.07 -20.31 -6.30
CA LEU A 113 -1.27 -20.33 -7.54
C LEU A 113 0.24 -20.24 -7.26
N ALA A 114 0.63 -19.48 -6.24
CA ALA A 114 2.02 -19.37 -5.81
C ALA A 114 2.54 -20.66 -5.17
N ILE A 115 1.74 -21.32 -4.33
CA ILE A 115 2.09 -22.59 -3.67
C ILE A 115 2.30 -23.71 -4.71
N GLY A 116 1.54 -23.71 -5.82
CA GLY A 116 1.69 -24.67 -6.91
C GLY A 116 2.92 -24.45 -7.79
N SER A 117 3.67 -23.38 -7.60
CA SER A 117 4.89 -23.06 -8.35
C SER A 117 6.15 -23.47 -7.58
N ALA A 118 7.22 -23.84 -8.30
CA ALA A 118 8.51 -24.22 -7.71
C ALA A 118 9.17 -23.10 -6.88
N GLN A 119 8.73 -21.85 -7.05
CA GLN A 119 9.21 -20.66 -6.33
C GLN A 119 8.01 -19.84 -5.89
N GLN A 120 7.26 -20.08 -4.94
CA GLN A 120 6.16 -19.27 -4.38
C GLN A 120 6.05 -17.82 -4.92
N ASN A 121 5.95 -17.69 -6.24
CA ASN A 121 5.95 -16.43 -6.96
C ASN A 121 4.78 -16.39 -7.94
N ILE A 122 4.14 -15.23 -8.04
CA ILE A 122 3.20 -14.93 -9.13
C ILE A 122 3.82 -13.89 -10.07
N SER A 123 3.51 -14.00 -11.35
CA SER A 123 3.98 -13.05 -12.34
C SER A 123 2.99 -11.90 -12.54
N GLN A 124 3.50 -10.75 -12.99
CA GLN A 124 2.63 -9.64 -13.42
C GLN A 124 1.65 -10.04 -14.54
N ILE A 125 2.03 -11.02 -15.37
CA ILE A 125 1.16 -11.55 -16.43
C ILE A 125 -0.06 -12.23 -15.82
N LEU A 126 0.12 -12.99 -14.75
CA LEU A 126 -0.94 -13.68 -14.02
C LEU A 126 -1.91 -12.68 -13.38
N LEU A 127 -1.40 -11.59 -12.81
CA LEU A 127 -2.23 -10.50 -12.25
C LEU A 127 -3.07 -9.80 -13.34
N LYS A 128 -2.56 -9.69 -14.58
CA LYS A 128 -3.33 -9.15 -15.71
C LYS A 128 -4.45 -10.06 -16.18
N GLN A 129 -4.41 -11.34 -15.82
CA GLN A 129 -5.44 -12.34 -16.17
C GLN A 129 -6.51 -12.48 -15.09
N LEU A 130 -6.41 -11.72 -13.99
CA LEU A 130 -7.46 -11.72 -12.98
C LEU A 130 -8.81 -11.38 -13.61
N PRO A 131 -9.87 -12.12 -13.26
CA PRO A 131 -11.19 -11.86 -13.82
C PRO A 131 -11.68 -10.49 -13.38
N VAL A 132 -12.09 -9.70 -14.35
CA VAL A 132 -12.72 -8.40 -14.12
C VAL A 132 -14.10 -8.40 -14.78
N HIS A 133 -15.04 -7.67 -14.19
CA HIS A 133 -16.35 -7.49 -14.80
C HIS A 133 -16.22 -6.72 -16.11
N SER A 134 -16.97 -7.13 -17.14
CA SER A 134 -16.90 -6.51 -18.46
C SER A 134 -17.79 -5.28 -18.61
N ASP A 135 -18.85 -5.18 -17.77
CA ASP A 135 -19.78 -4.05 -17.81
C ASP A 135 -19.26 -2.88 -16.96
N VAL A 136 -18.74 -1.87 -17.64
CA VAL A 136 -18.20 -0.64 -17.04
C VAL A 136 -19.27 0.13 -16.26
N ALA A 137 -20.54 0.08 -16.69
CA ALA A 137 -21.62 0.77 -15.98
C ALA A 137 -21.83 0.18 -14.58
N THR A 138 -21.84 -1.13 -14.46
CA THR A 138 -21.90 -1.84 -13.15
C THR A 138 -20.70 -1.51 -12.27
N ILE A 139 -19.49 -1.44 -12.84
CA ILE A 139 -18.27 -1.05 -12.11
C ILE A 139 -18.41 0.38 -11.56
N HIS A 140 -18.94 1.32 -12.35
CA HIS A 140 -19.15 2.68 -11.90
C HIS A 140 -20.24 2.78 -10.82
N GLN A 141 -21.33 2.02 -10.93
CA GLN A 141 -22.34 1.94 -9.87
C GLN A 141 -21.73 1.43 -8.56
N TYR A 142 -20.94 0.35 -8.62
CA TYR A 142 -20.18 -0.13 -7.46
C TYR A 142 -19.29 0.97 -6.88
N HIS A 143 -18.51 1.66 -7.72
CA HIS A 143 -17.62 2.73 -7.29
C HIS A 143 -18.38 3.85 -6.56
N CYS A 144 -19.52 4.28 -7.08
CA CYS A 144 -20.33 5.31 -6.45
C CYS A 144 -20.80 4.91 -5.03
N LEU A 145 -21.11 3.64 -4.83
CA LEU A 145 -21.52 3.12 -3.52
C LEU A 145 -20.30 2.87 -2.59
N ALA A 146 -19.20 2.38 -3.14
CA ALA A 146 -18.02 2.03 -2.36
C ALA A 146 -17.16 3.25 -1.99
N LEU A 147 -17.12 4.29 -2.83
CA LEU A 147 -16.24 5.45 -2.63
C LEU A 147 -16.43 6.16 -1.27
N PRO A 148 -17.67 6.44 -0.81
CA PRO A 148 -17.86 7.04 0.52
C PRO A 148 -17.31 6.16 1.64
N LEU A 149 -17.50 4.84 1.55
CA LEU A 149 -16.98 3.88 2.54
C LEU A 149 -15.46 3.83 2.53
N HIS A 150 -14.85 3.85 1.36
CA HIS A 150 -13.40 3.91 1.22
C HIS A 150 -12.80 5.18 1.82
N LYS A 151 -13.44 6.34 1.61
CA LYS A 151 -13.02 7.62 2.21
C LYS A 151 -13.12 7.58 3.73
N GLU A 152 -14.19 7.01 4.27
CA GLU A 152 -14.39 6.87 5.71
C GLU A 152 -13.34 5.93 6.31
N ILE A 153 -13.06 4.80 5.68
CA ILE A 153 -12.01 3.85 6.11
C ILE A 153 -10.64 4.55 6.13
N GLU A 154 -10.30 5.29 5.08
CA GLU A 154 -9.03 6.02 4.98
C GLU A 154 -8.92 7.05 6.11
N LEU A 155 -9.98 7.82 6.37
CA LEU A 155 -10.04 8.81 7.45
C LEU A 155 -9.84 8.14 8.82
N LEU A 156 -10.61 7.11 9.13
CA LEU A 156 -10.52 6.38 10.41
C LEU A 156 -9.16 5.73 10.61
N GLN A 157 -8.54 5.20 9.57
CA GLN A 157 -7.18 4.66 9.67
C GLN A 157 -6.14 5.77 9.92
N SER A 158 -6.32 6.96 9.33
CA SER A 158 -5.47 8.12 9.60
C SER A 158 -5.61 8.59 11.05
N GLU A 159 -6.85 8.68 11.57
CA GLU A 159 -7.13 9.03 12.97
C GLU A 159 -6.52 8.01 13.95
N ASN A 160 -6.72 6.72 13.69
CA ASN A 160 -6.13 5.67 14.52
C ASN A 160 -4.60 5.77 14.60
N ARG A 161 -3.93 6.14 13.50
CA ARG A 161 -2.48 6.37 13.49
C ARG A 161 -2.10 7.55 14.37
N LEU A 162 -2.84 8.66 14.26
CA LEU A 162 -2.60 9.84 15.11
C LEU A 162 -2.81 9.50 16.58
N LEU A 163 -3.89 8.82 16.93
CA LEU A 163 -4.18 8.39 18.31
C LEU A 163 -3.09 7.46 18.86
N ASN A 164 -2.61 6.50 18.06
CA ASN A 164 -1.50 5.64 18.46
C ASN A 164 -0.22 6.44 18.70
N THR A 165 0.12 7.39 17.82
CA THR A 165 1.30 8.25 17.99
C THR A 165 1.17 9.12 19.24
N THR A 166 -0.01 9.69 19.49
CA THR A 166 -0.28 10.49 20.69
C THR A 166 -0.16 9.66 21.96
N ARG A 167 -0.77 8.47 21.99
CA ARG A 167 -0.64 7.54 23.11
C ARG A 167 0.83 7.20 23.39
N ASP A 168 1.58 6.83 22.36
CA ASP A 168 2.97 6.38 22.49
C ASP A 168 3.90 7.53 22.91
N ALA A 169 3.55 8.78 22.60
CA ALA A 169 4.25 9.96 23.10
C ALA A 169 3.91 10.26 24.57
N LEU A 170 2.64 10.18 24.95
CA LEU A 170 2.20 10.55 26.31
C LEU A 170 2.47 9.48 27.36
N LEU A 171 2.42 8.19 26.98
CA LEU A 171 2.54 7.09 27.93
C LEU A 171 3.86 7.11 28.74
N PRO A 172 5.04 7.34 28.15
CA PRO A 172 6.28 7.45 28.93
C PRO A 172 6.27 8.62 29.91
N GLU A 173 5.75 9.79 29.52
CA GLU A 173 5.69 11.00 30.36
C GLU A 173 4.74 10.81 31.56
N LEU A 174 3.63 10.11 31.34
CA LEU A 174 2.71 9.71 32.41
C LEU A 174 3.36 8.71 33.37
N MET A 175 4.09 7.72 32.86
CA MET A 175 4.72 6.70 33.68
C MET A 175 5.90 7.22 34.50
N THR A 176 6.59 8.24 34.02
CA THR A 176 7.70 8.90 34.74
C THR A 176 7.22 9.98 35.71
N GLY A 177 5.95 10.39 35.61
CA GLY A 177 5.39 11.47 36.42
C GLY A 177 5.84 12.87 35.91
N GLU A 178 6.41 12.96 34.72
CA GLU A 178 6.74 14.24 34.09
C GLU A 178 5.48 15.00 33.66
N LEU A 179 4.42 14.27 33.29
CA LEU A 179 3.11 14.83 33.00
C LEU A 179 2.23 14.76 34.24
N ASP A 180 1.93 15.93 34.84
CA ASP A 180 1.04 16.06 35.99
C ASP A 180 -0.43 16.20 35.52
N LEU A 181 -1.26 15.22 35.89
CA LEU A 181 -2.70 15.21 35.56
C LEU A 181 -3.56 15.80 36.68
N SER A 182 -2.99 16.26 37.81
CA SER A 182 -3.73 16.75 38.98
C SER A 182 -4.61 17.97 38.71
N SER A 183 -4.34 18.67 37.58
CA SER A 183 -5.10 19.85 37.16
C SER A 183 -6.20 19.57 36.12
N LEU A 184 -6.38 18.31 35.69
CA LEU A 184 -7.42 17.94 34.74
C LEU A 184 -8.70 17.58 35.48
N ASP A 185 -9.77 18.34 35.25
CA ASP A 185 -11.13 17.97 35.61
C ASP A 185 -11.67 16.94 34.63
N PHE A 186 -12.05 15.76 35.12
CA PHE A 186 -12.66 14.69 34.34
C PHE A 186 -14.16 14.65 34.55
#